data_085bda84062b5e37b4d11556ef7bb183
#
_entry.id   085bda84062b5e37b4d11556ef7bb183
#
_cell.length_a   1.000
_cell.length_b   1.000
_cell.length_c   1.000
_cell.angle_alpha   90.00
_cell.angle_beta   90.00
_cell.angle_gamma   90.00
#
_symmetry.space_group_name_H-M   'P 1'
#
loop_
_entity.id
_entity.type
_entity.pdbx_description
1 polymer ?
#
loop_
_entity_poly.entity_id
_entity_poly.type
_entity_poly.pdbx_seq_one_letter_code
_entity_poly.pdbx_strand_id
1 'polypeptide(L)'
;MQISPLNRSTQSKLLALCALAGIGISIAFYTAFSTPRINPAWQYRFVRPEVGQITKNIQREIAFHQQRIQQQPTAGLERAALAQAYLKMARATGESSWYLLAQQTAEQSLV
;
A
#
# COMPACT_ATOMS: atom_id res chain seq x y z
N MET A 1 -53.40 42.09 13.62
CA MET A 1 -52.03 42.13 13.14
C MET A 1 -52.04 41.71 11.66
N GLN A 2 -51.94 42.67 10.74
CA GLN A 2 -51.86 42.36 9.32
C GLN A 2 -50.39 42.09 8.99
N ILE A 3 -50.09 40.83 8.70
CA ILE A 3 -48.80 40.48 8.15
C ILE A 3 -48.84 40.85 6.67
N SER A 4 -48.17 41.94 6.29
CA SER A 4 -48.07 42.37 4.90
C SER A 4 -47.31 41.28 4.10
N PRO A 5 -47.79 40.85 2.92
CA PRO A 5 -47.13 39.84 2.12
C PRO A 5 -45.78 40.39 1.65
N LEU A 6 -44.69 39.69 2.00
CA LEU A 6 -43.36 40.00 1.51
C LEU A 6 -43.38 39.98 -0.01
N ASN A 7 -42.79 41.01 -0.63
CA ASN A 7 -42.68 41.19 -2.07
C ASN A 7 -41.98 39.94 -2.68
N ARG A 8 -42.48 39.41 -3.79
CA ARG A 8 -41.94 38.22 -4.47
C ARG A 8 -40.41 38.25 -4.70
N SER A 9 -39.85 39.43 -4.96
CA SER A 9 -38.42 39.62 -5.14
C SER A 9 -37.61 39.42 -3.82
N THR A 10 -38.23 39.75 -2.68
CA THR A 10 -37.60 39.56 -1.36
C THR A 10 -37.69 38.11 -0.89
N GLN A 11 -38.77 37.41 -1.24
CA GLN A 11 -38.91 35.98 -0.97
C GLN A 11 -37.89 35.13 -1.74
N SER A 12 -37.66 35.43 -3.03
CA SER A 12 -36.68 34.70 -3.84
C SER A 12 -35.23 34.91 -3.33
N LYS A 13 -34.92 36.13 -2.88
CA LYS A 13 -33.61 36.43 -2.28
C LYS A 13 -33.40 35.74 -0.95
N LEU A 14 -34.41 35.66 -0.09
CA LEU A 14 -34.38 34.95 1.17
C LEU A 14 -34.21 33.44 0.96
N LEU A 15 -34.94 32.85 0.02
CA LEU A 15 -34.81 31.43 -0.33
C LEU A 15 -33.42 31.11 -0.89
N ALA A 16 -32.84 31.95 -1.75
CA ALA A 16 -31.49 31.77 -2.26
C ALA A 16 -30.44 31.86 -1.13
N LEU A 17 -30.60 32.78 -0.19
CA LEU A 17 -29.70 32.95 0.95
C LEU A 17 -29.75 31.72 1.91
N CYS A 18 -30.95 31.20 2.19
CA CYS A 18 -31.15 29.99 3.00
C CYS A 18 -30.55 28.75 2.31
N ALA A 19 -30.67 28.62 0.98
CA ALA A 19 -30.09 27.52 0.21
C ALA A 19 -28.55 27.55 0.25
N LEU A 20 -27.93 28.71 0.07
CA LEU A 20 -26.48 28.89 0.16
C LEU A 20 -25.94 28.62 1.56
N ALA A 21 -26.65 29.10 2.61
CA ALA A 21 -26.27 28.81 4.00
C ALA A 21 -26.38 27.32 4.31
N GLY A 22 -27.42 26.62 3.85
CA GLY A 22 -27.60 25.18 4.01
C GLY A 22 -26.49 24.37 3.36
N ILE A 23 -26.07 24.73 2.13
CA ILE A 23 -24.95 24.08 1.42
C ILE A 23 -23.64 24.31 2.17
N GLY A 24 -23.36 25.53 2.64
CA GLY A 24 -22.15 25.85 3.38
C GLY A 24 -22.03 25.05 4.69
N ILE A 25 -23.13 24.94 5.44
CA ILE A 25 -23.19 24.16 6.69
C ILE A 25 -22.98 22.66 6.40
N SER A 26 -23.60 22.14 5.34
CA SER A 26 -23.47 20.73 4.95
C SER A 26 -22.03 20.37 4.56
N ILE A 27 -21.35 21.23 3.81
CA ILE A 27 -19.96 21.04 3.43
C ILE A 27 -19.04 21.09 4.67
N ALA A 28 -19.24 22.06 5.55
CA ALA A 28 -18.46 22.19 6.78
C ALA A 28 -18.65 20.98 7.70
N PHE A 29 -19.89 20.48 7.81
CA PHE A 29 -20.19 19.29 8.60
C PHE A 29 -19.54 18.04 8.00
N TYR A 30 -19.63 17.87 6.67
CA TYR A 30 -19.03 16.74 5.96
C TYR A 30 -17.50 16.74 6.12
N THR A 31 -16.83 17.88 5.96
CA THR A 31 -15.38 17.97 6.13
C THR A 31 -14.92 17.73 7.57
N ALA A 32 -15.70 18.18 8.55
CA ALA A 32 -15.39 17.98 9.98
C ALA A 32 -15.50 16.51 10.41
N PHE A 33 -16.43 15.75 9.83
CA PHE A 33 -16.65 14.35 10.21
C PHE A 33 -15.99 13.34 9.27
N SER A 34 -15.66 13.71 8.02
CA SER A 34 -15.09 12.79 7.02
C SER A 34 -13.57 12.75 7.04
N THR A 35 -12.88 13.65 7.73
CA THR A 35 -11.44 13.55 7.91
C THR A 35 -11.14 12.51 8.99
N PRO A 36 -10.62 11.32 8.63
CA PRO A 36 -10.18 10.37 9.64
C PRO A 36 -9.07 11.05 10.45
N ARG A 37 -9.34 11.31 11.74
CA ARG A 37 -8.33 11.78 12.68
C ARG A 37 -7.38 10.63 12.97
N ILE A 38 -6.45 10.40 12.02
CA ILE A 38 -5.36 9.45 12.25
C ILE A 38 -4.48 10.05 13.34
N ASN A 39 -4.40 9.36 14.46
CA ASN A 39 -3.50 9.75 15.54
C ASN A 39 -2.07 9.83 14.98
N PRO A 40 -1.39 10.98 15.02
CA PRO A 40 -0.04 11.14 14.48
C PRO A 40 0.95 10.14 15.11
N ALA A 41 0.69 9.64 16.32
CA ALA A 41 1.47 8.56 16.93
C ALA A 41 1.39 7.23 16.16
N TRP A 42 0.38 7.03 15.31
CA TRP A 42 0.20 5.83 14.49
C TRP A 42 0.71 6.01 13.05
N GLN A 43 1.31 7.16 12.75
CA GLN A 43 2.01 7.34 11.49
C GLN A 43 3.32 6.56 11.53
N TYR A 44 3.27 5.31 11.09
CA TYR A 44 4.47 4.55 10.80
C TYR A 44 5.23 5.26 9.67
N ARG A 45 6.38 5.83 9.98
CA ARG A 45 7.33 6.24 8.94
C ARG A 45 7.93 4.97 8.33
N PHE A 46 7.34 4.50 7.26
CA PHE A 46 8.00 3.53 6.40
C PHE A 46 9.22 4.21 5.77
N VAL A 47 10.37 4.04 6.38
CA VAL A 47 11.63 4.34 5.71
C VAL A 47 11.74 3.33 4.57
N ARG A 48 11.51 3.78 3.33
CA ARG A 48 11.69 2.93 2.16
C ARG A 48 13.18 2.60 2.06
N PRO A 49 13.61 1.34 2.21
CA PRO A 49 15.01 1.00 2.07
C PRO A 49 15.45 1.30 0.64
N GLU A 50 16.68 1.78 0.47
CA GLU A 50 17.25 1.99 -0.85
C GLU A 50 17.32 0.66 -1.61
N VAL A 51 17.11 0.71 -2.94
CA VAL A 51 17.09 -0.49 -3.80
C VAL A 51 18.36 -1.33 -3.60
N GLY A 52 19.52 -0.70 -3.48
CA GLY A 52 20.77 -1.39 -3.20
C GLY A 52 20.83 -2.14 -1.86
N GLN A 53 20.12 -1.67 -0.85
CA GLN A 53 20.01 -2.35 0.43
C GLN A 53 19.12 -3.60 0.33
N ILE A 54 18.04 -3.51 -0.45
CA ILE A 54 17.13 -4.64 -0.68
C ILE A 54 17.86 -5.77 -1.39
N THR A 55 18.57 -5.49 -2.47
CA THR A 55 19.31 -6.49 -3.24
C THR A 55 20.42 -7.15 -2.41
N LYS A 56 21.14 -6.38 -1.58
CA LYS A 56 22.14 -6.94 -0.65
C LYS A 56 21.53 -7.90 0.37
N ASN A 57 20.35 -7.58 0.90
CA ASN A 57 19.66 -8.44 1.84
C ASN A 57 19.22 -9.75 1.18
N ILE A 58 18.67 -9.67 -0.04
CA ILE A 58 18.28 -10.86 -0.82
C ILE A 58 19.50 -11.70 -1.19
N GLN A 59 20.64 -11.10 -1.54
CA GLN A 59 21.88 -11.82 -1.81
C GLN A 59 22.36 -12.63 -0.59
N ARG A 60 22.26 -12.06 0.63
CA ARG A 60 22.58 -12.79 1.86
C ARG A 60 21.62 -13.96 2.10
N GLU A 61 20.33 -13.77 1.83
CA GLU A 61 19.30 -14.81 1.94
C GLU A 61 19.61 -15.96 0.94
N ILE A 62 19.96 -15.64 -0.31
CA ILE A 62 20.38 -16.62 -1.31
C ILE A 62 21.60 -17.40 -0.83
N ALA A 63 22.65 -16.72 -0.38
CA ALA A 63 23.87 -17.34 0.09
C ALA A 63 23.63 -18.26 1.31
N PHE A 64 22.76 -17.85 2.23
CA PHE A 64 22.35 -18.64 3.39
C PHE A 64 21.70 -19.96 2.96
N HIS A 65 20.70 -19.93 2.08
CA HIS A 65 20.02 -21.15 1.63
C HIS A 65 20.92 -22.04 0.77
N GLN A 66 21.81 -21.47 -0.06
CA GLN A 66 22.80 -22.24 -0.81
C GLN A 66 23.73 -23.01 0.13
N GLN A 67 24.23 -22.38 1.19
CA GLN A 67 25.06 -23.03 2.20
C GLN A 67 24.30 -24.15 2.92
N ARG A 68 23.04 -23.95 3.27
CA ARG A 68 22.20 -24.97 3.89
C ARG A 68 21.99 -26.19 2.99
N ILE A 69 21.76 -25.97 1.70
CA ILE A 69 21.60 -27.06 0.71
C ILE A 69 22.91 -27.86 0.58
N GLN A 70 24.08 -27.22 0.66
CA GLN A 70 25.36 -27.92 0.65
C GLN A 70 25.53 -28.83 1.88
N GLN A 71 25.06 -28.40 3.04
CA GLN A 71 25.11 -29.18 4.27
C GLN A 71 24.08 -30.32 4.31
N GLN A 72 22.91 -30.10 3.68
CA GLN A 72 21.81 -31.06 3.63
C GLN A 72 21.23 -31.13 2.21
N PRO A 73 21.84 -31.91 1.29
CA PRO A 73 21.44 -31.96 -0.11
C PRO A 73 20.00 -32.47 -0.35
N THR A 74 19.42 -33.19 0.60
CA THR A 74 18.06 -33.74 0.53
C THR A 74 16.98 -32.80 1.07
N ALA A 75 17.36 -31.61 1.54
CA ALA A 75 16.42 -30.65 2.13
C ALA A 75 15.61 -29.92 1.05
N GLY A 76 14.49 -30.49 0.60
CA GLY A 76 13.59 -29.90 -0.38
C GLY A 76 13.05 -28.53 0.08
N LEU A 77 12.79 -28.35 1.38
CA LEU A 77 12.32 -27.09 1.94
C LEU A 77 13.33 -25.94 1.74
N GLU A 78 14.62 -26.21 1.88
CA GLU A 78 15.67 -25.20 1.68
C GLU A 78 15.77 -24.81 0.18
N ARG A 79 15.55 -25.76 -0.74
CA ARG A 79 15.45 -25.46 -2.17
C ARG A 79 14.22 -24.60 -2.49
N ALA A 80 13.07 -24.91 -1.89
CA ALA A 80 11.88 -24.07 -2.06
C ALA A 80 12.11 -22.64 -1.55
N ALA A 81 12.76 -22.48 -0.40
CA ALA A 81 13.13 -21.17 0.15
C ALA A 81 14.13 -20.43 -0.76
N LEU A 82 15.12 -21.13 -1.33
CA LEU A 82 16.06 -20.56 -2.30
C LEU A 82 15.34 -20.09 -3.57
N ALA A 83 14.38 -20.86 -4.09
CA ALA A 83 13.57 -20.46 -5.24
C ALA A 83 12.79 -19.17 -4.96
N GLN A 84 12.21 -19.02 -3.76
CA GLN A 84 11.55 -17.79 -3.34
C GLN A 84 12.53 -16.59 -3.26
N ALA A 85 13.76 -16.81 -2.78
CA ALA A 85 14.77 -15.76 -2.73
C ALA A 85 15.16 -15.30 -4.15
N TYR A 86 15.27 -16.21 -5.11
CA TYR A 86 15.48 -15.87 -6.52
C TYR A 86 14.31 -15.08 -7.10
N LEU A 87 13.06 -15.41 -6.79
CA LEU A 87 11.89 -14.62 -7.21
C LEU A 87 11.88 -13.20 -6.62
N LYS A 88 12.32 -13.05 -5.37
CA LYS A 88 12.50 -11.72 -4.76
C LYS A 88 13.56 -10.91 -5.52
N MET A 89 14.68 -11.55 -5.89
CA MET A 89 15.75 -10.90 -6.67
C MET A 89 15.25 -10.48 -8.05
N ALA A 90 14.53 -11.35 -8.76
CA ALA A 90 13.93 -11.05 -10.06
C ALA A 90 13.03 -9.80 -10.01
N ARG A 91 12.21 -9.69 -8.96
CA ARG A 91 11.33 -8.51 -8.76
C ARG A 91 12.11 -7.25 -8.41
N ALA A 92 13.22 -7.38 -7.68
CA ALA A 92 14.03 -6.25 -7.28
C ALA A 92 14.91 -5.70 -8.41
N THR A 93 15.40 -6.58 -9.31
CA THR A 93 16.31 -6.20 -10.40
C THR A 93 15.63 -6.08 -11.77
N GLY A 94 14.49 -6.78 -11.97
CA GLY A 94 13.83 -6.88 -13.27
C GLY A 94 14.52 -7.83 -14.25
N GLU A 95 15.55 -8.59 -13.82
CA GLU A 95 16.29 -9.51 -14.68
C GLU A 95 15.58 -10.85 -14.80
N SER A 96 15.37 -11.29 -16.04
CA SER A 96 14.67 -12.55 -16.34
C SER A 96 15.45 -13.81 -15.94
N SER A 97 16.77 -13.74 -15.88
CA SER A 97 17.65 -14.85 -15.47
C SER A 97 17.31 -15.40 -14.08
N TRP A 98 16.90 -14.54 -13.16
CA TRP A 98 16.50 -14.94 -11.82
C TRP A 98 15.22 -15.77 -11.79
N TYR A 99 14.28 -15.54 -12.73
CA TYR A 99 13.08 -16.37 -12.85
C TYR A 99 13.41 -17.79 -13.28
N LEU A 100 14.39 -17.97 -14.20
CA LEU A 100 14.84 -19.29 -14.64
C LEU A 100 15.49 -20.05 -13.49
N LEU A 101 16.35 -19.40 -12.70
CA LEU A 101 16.97 -20.00 -11.51
C LEU A 101 15.91 -20.39 -10.47
N ALA A 102 14.90 -19.56 -10.27
CA ALA A 102 13.81 -19.85 -9.37
C ALA A 102 13.02 -21.10 -9.80
N GLN A 103 12.69 -21.20 -11.11
CA GLN A 103 11.99 -22.35 -11.66
C GLN A 103 12.79 -23.64 -11.47
N GLN A 104 14.06 -23.65 -11.91
CA GLN A 104 14.93 -24.84 -11.80
C GLN A 104 15.07 -25.30 -10.34
N THR A 105 15.25 -24.35 -9.42
CA THR A 105 15.40 -24.65 -8.00
C THR A 105 14.10 -25.18 -7.40
N ALA A 106 12.94 -24.63 -7.80
CA ALA A 106 11.63 -25.12 -7.36
C ALA A 106 11.37 -26.56 -7.86
N GLU A 107 11.70 -26.87 -9.11
CA GLU A 107 11.60 -28.23 -9.66
C GLU A 107 12.45 -29.22 -8.87
N GLN A 108 13.67 -28.84 -8.50
CA GLN A 108 14.56 -29.65 -7.66
C GLN A 108 14.07 -29.82 -6.22
N SER A 109 13.15 -29.01 -5.75
CA SER A 109 12.58 -29.14 -4.40
C SER A 109 11.56 -30.28 -4.28
N LEU A 110 11.05 -30.76 -5.41
CA LEU A 110 10.01 -31.80 -5.50
C LEU A 110 10.56 -33.24 -5.55
N VAL A 111 11.88 -33.41 -5.60
CA VAL A 111 12.54 -34.72 -5.80
C VAL A 111 13.08 -35.26 -4.45
#